data_faf15ea0ac12ade355af127c99d7554c
#
_entry.id   faf15ea0ac12ade355af127c99d7554c
#
_cell.length_a   1.000
_cell.length_b   1.000
_cell.length_c   1.000
_cell.angle_alpha   90.00
_cell.angle_beta   90.00
_cell.angle_gamma   90.00
#
_symmetry.space_group_name_H-M   'P 1'
#
loop_
_entity.id
_entity.type
_entity.pdbx_description
1 polymer ?
#
loop_
_entity_poly.entity_id
_entity_poly.type
_entity_poly.pdbx_seq_one_letter_code
_entity_poly.pdbx_strand_id
1 'polypeptide(L)'
;MKSLRLALLMLAVVSAAPAAEVADCHLVAGWEQQGSARRFTADNLFEYIDGNAEGYLLYGFVQMQGVTCQSGGESILVDVFEMTDADSAYGVFTANLDPSLPIQKVGMGGQIMPRRALFCKDKYYVQLAANPEKGQMAALRAFVREAEKRIPGRSLPPAALSWFPTEKLASVRLIPESVLGLRLLKRGFVAHYELGQAFVVIEASPESAAAVLSKLRQRFGEAAPAQVADEAFQADDQYLGGMCIFRKGRYIGGFANMPNPKDATAQAASLAEHIPGM
;
A
#
# COMPACT_ATOMS: atom_id res chain seq x y z
N MET A 1 -39.18 31.10 36.70
CA MET A 1 -37.72 31.11 36.57
C MET A 1 -37.27 29.79 36.00
N LYS A 2 -36.98 29.70 34.67
CA LYS A 2 -36.56 28.49 33.97
C LYS A 2 -35.04 28.61 33.75
N SER A 3 -34.25 27.79 34.43
CA SER A 3 -32.79 27.72 34.30
C SER A 3 -32.45 27.00 33.00
N LEU A 4 -31.87 27.74 32.07
CA LEU A 4 -31.31 27.25 30.83
C LEU A 4 -29.93 26.64 31.12
N ARG A 5 -29.81 25.31 31.10
CA ARG A 5 -28.53 24.61 31.21
C ARG A 5 -27.85 24.60 29.84
N LEU A 6 -26.81 25.42 29.69
CA LEU A 6 -25.95 25.44 28.52
C LEU A 6 -25.03 24.21 28.59
N ALA A 7 -25.26 23.23 27.72
CA ALA A 7 -24.35 22.08 27.54
C ALA A 7 -23.17 22.52 26.66
N LEU A 8 -22.00 22.64 27.26
CA LEU A 8 -20.74 22.91 26.56
C LEU A 8 -20.26 21.60 25.89
N LEU A 9 -20.46 21.50 24.57
CA LEU A 9 -19.93 20.39 23.77
C LEU A 9 -18.42 20.62 23.60
N MET A 10 -17.59 19.90 24.36
CA MET A 10 -16.14 19.86 24.10
C MET A 10 -15.90 19.06 22.82
N LEU A 11 -15.60 19.74 21.73
CA LEU A 11 -15.03 19.13 20.52
C LEU A 11 -13.61 18.71 20.84
N ALA A 12 -13.37 17.41 21.00
CA ALA A 12 -12.01 16.87 21.06
C ALA A 12 -11.38 17.02 19.66
N VAL A 13 -10.56 18.03 19.50
CA VAL A 13 -9.65 18.14 18.34
C VAL A 13 -8.62 17.03 18.52
N VAL A 14 -8.79 15.91 17.81
CA VAL A 14 -7.73 14.93 17.63
C VAL A 14 -6.68 15.60 16.74
N SER A 15 -5.70 16.24 17.36
CA SER A 15 -4.52 16.71 16.66
C SER A 15 -3.76 15.49 16.12
N ALA A 16 -3.84 15.25 14.82
CA ALA A 16 -2.92 14.32 14.19
C ALA A 16 -1.50 14.85 14.39
N ALA A 17 -0.65 14.08 15.08
CA ALA A 17 0.77 14.45 15.23
C ALA A 17 1.36 14.65 13.83
N PRO A 18 1.95 15.81 13.53
CA PRO A 18 2.54 16.07 12.23
C PRO A 18 3.73 15.12 12.00
N ALA A 19 3.98 14.74 10.77
CA ALA A 19 5.13 13.90 10.38
C ALA A 19 6.47 14.41 10.96
N ALA A 20 6.54 15.69 11.33
CA ALA A 20 7.66 16.35 12.00
C ALA A 20 8.07 15.71 13.35
N GLU A 21 7.13 15.13 14.09
CA GLU A 21 7.43 14.50 15.38
C GLU A 21 8.05 13.10 15.23
N VAL A 22 7.96 12.51 14.04
CA VAL A 22 8.50 11.18 13.73
C VAL A 22 9.91 11.27 13.16
N ALA A 23 10.21 12.31 12.35
CA ALA A 23 11.54 12.61 11.86
C ALA A 23 12.32 13.38 12.94
N ASP A 24 12.76 12.69 13.99
CA ASP A 24 13.41 13.25 15.17
C ASP A 24 14.58 12.35 15.60
N CYS A 25 15.78 12.92 15.73
CA CYS A 25 16.98 12.20 16.16
C CYS A 25 16.95 11.80 17.63
N HIS A 26 16.25 12.57 18.47
CA HIS A 26 16.11 12.28 19.90
C HIS A 26 15.20 11.08 20.21
N LEU A 27 14.65 10.44 19.18
CA LEU A 27 14.02 9.13 19.32
C LEU A 27 14.94 8.09 19.98
N VAL A 28 16.24 8.19 19.71
CA VAL A 28 17.24 7.28 20.27
C VAL A 28 18.29 8.11 21.01
N ALA A 29 18.50 7.77 22.30
CA ALA A 29 19.45 8.49 23.14
C ALA A 29 20.87 8.48 22.54
N GLY A 30 21.57 9.61 22.60
CA GLY A 30 22.93 9.77 22.09
C GLY A 30 23.02 10.05 20.58
N TRP A 31 21.87 10.30 19.93
CA TRP A 31 21.82 10.74 18.53
C TRP A 31 21.37 12.19 18.46
N GLU A 32 22.09 12.99 17.68
CA GLU A 32 21.86 14.42 17.50
C GLU A 32 21.57 14.72 16.02
N GLN A 33 20.75 15.75 15.77
CA GLN A 33 20.45 16.16 14.40
C GLN A 33 21.64 16.88 13.77
N GLN A 34 22.05 16.43 12.59
CA GLN A 34 23.03 17.08 11.75
C GLN A 34 22.36 17.88 10.62
N GLY A 35 22.62 19.17 10.57
CA GLY A 35 22.03 20.06 9.56
C GLY A 35 20.54 20.36 9.78
N SER A 36 19.91 20.92 8.77
CA SER A 36 18.50 21.29 8.80
C SER A 36 17.60 20.10 8.44
N ALA A 37 16.41 20.05 9.01
CA ALA A 37 15.38 19.12 8.56
C ALA A 37 14.99 19.41 7.11
N ARG A 38 14.82 18.35 6.33
CA ARG A 38 14.37 18.40 4.93
C ARG A 38 12.86 18.33 4.89
N ARG A 39 12.24 19.07 3.96
CA ARG A 39 10.79 19.01 3.73
C ARG A 39 10.50 19.14 2.24
N PHE A 40 9.66 18.25 1.74
CA PHE A 40 9.25 18.22 0.35
C PHE A 40 7.75 17.98 0.23
N THR A 41 7.16 18.61 -0.77
CA THR A 41 5.77 18.43 -1.19
C THR A 41 5.73 17.76 -2.56
N ALA A 42 4.53 17.52 -3.11
CA ALA A 42 4.38 16.95 -4.43
C ALA A 42 5.08 17.76 -5.53
N ASP A 43 5.16 19.09 -5.35
CA ASP A 43 5.71 19.99 -6.38
C ASP A 43 7.24 19.94 -6.47
N ASN A 44 7.93 19.52 -5.41
CA ASN A 44 9.39 19.56 -5.34
C ASN A 44 10.04 18.26 -4.84
N LEU A 45 9.30 17.17 -4.71
CA LEU A 45 9.84 15.88 -4.28
C LEU A 45 10.98 15.38 -5.21
N PHE A 46 10.89 15.69 -6.51
CA PHE A 46 11.89 15.35 -7.51
C PHE A 46 13.29 15.92 -7.22
N GLU A 47 13.39 17.03 -6.48
CA GLU A 47 14.67 17.61 -6.06
C GLU A 47 15.42 16.71 -5.05
N TYR A 48 14.71 15.81 -4.38
CA TYR A 48 15.28 14.93 -3.36
C TYR A 48 15.49 13.50 -3.85
N ILE A 49 14.49 12.90 -4.49
CA ILE A 49 14.53 11.48 -4.90
C ILE A 49 14.59 11.28 -6.40
N ASP A 50 14.87 12.36 -7.16
CA ASP A 50 15.09 12.36 -8.60
C ASP A 50 14.01 11.57 -9.37
N GLY A 51 14.37 10.74 -10.35
CA GLY A 51 13.43 9.99 -11.18
C GLY A 51 12.45 9.05 -10.45
N ASN A 52 12.65 8.81 -9.14
CA ASN A 52 11.74 7.99 -8.35
C ASN A 52 10.51 8.76 -7.81
N ALA A 53 10.47 10.08 -7.92
CA ALA A 53 9.39 10.91 -7.37
C ALA A 53 8.02 10.53 -7.94
N GLU A 54 7.93 10.27 -9.25
CA GLU A 54 6.69 9.87 -9.91
C GLU A 54 6.06 8.61 -9.27
N GLY A 55 6.89 7.63 -8.90
CA GLY A 55 6.43 6.42 -8.22
C GLY A 55 5.69 6.73 -6.92
N TYR A 56 6.18 7.68 -6.11
CA TYR A 56 5.51 8.10 -4.88
C TYR A 56 4.24 8.90 -5.16
N LEU A 57 4.26 9.78 -6.16
CA LEU A 57 3.09 10.58 -6.56
C LEU A 57 1.92 9.69 -7.01
N LEU A 58 2.18 8.64 -7.77
CA LEU A 58 1.18 7.66 -8.18
C LEU A 58 0.46 6.99 -6.99
N TYR A 59 1.16 6.77 -5.88
CA TYR A 59 0.56 6.26 -4.65
C TYR A 59 -0.11 7.34 -3.78
N GLY A 60 -0.23 8.58 -4.27
CA GLY A 60 -0.88 9.66 -3.52
C GLY A 60 0.02 10.23 -2.43
N PHE A 61 1.26 10.54 -2.75
CA PHE A 61 2.18 11.26 -1.87
C PHE A 61 1.63 12.64 -1.51
N VAL A 62 1.72 13.03 -0.23
CA VAL A 62 1.28 14.31 0.29
C VAL A 62 2.47 15.20 0.62
N GLN A 63 3.35 14.73 1.49
CA GLN A 63 4.57 15.42 1.92
C GLN A 63 5.60 14.45 2.49
N MET A 64 6.85 14.91 2.54
CA MET A 64 7.97 14.20 3.16
C MET A 64 8.68 15.11 4.14
N GLN A 65 9.08 14.54 5.27
CA GLN A 65 10.01 15.18 6.21
C GLN A 65 11.15 14.22 6.51
N GLY A 66 12.37 14.78 6.60
CA GLY A 66 13.52 13.96 6.90
C GLY A 66 14.58 14.70 7.72
N VAL A 67 15.32 13.95 8.50
CA VAL A 67 16.47 14.43 9.28
C VAL A 67 17.67 13.50 9.05
N THR A 68 18.86 14.04 9.31
CA THR A 68 20.08 13.25 9.40
C THR A 68 20.49 13.22 10.86
N CYS A 69 20.55 12.02 11.43
CA CYS A 69 20.94 11.81 12.82
C CYS A 69 22.38 11.30 12.88
N GLN A 70 23.19 11.81 13.78
CA GLN A 70 24.61 11.48 13.95
C GLN A 70 24.93 11.04 15.38
N SER A 71 25.77 10.02 15.52
CA SER A 71 26.33 9.57 16.79
C SER A 71 27.68 8.87 16.56
N GLY A 72 28.75 9.31 17.24
CA GLY A 72 30.04 8.63 17.23
C GLY A 72 30.69 8.40 15.86
N GLY A 73 30.44 9.25 14.87
CA GLY A 73 30.93 9.10 13.48
C GLY A 73 30.00 8.28 12.59
N GLU A 74 28.90 7.77 13.10
CA GLU A 74 27.82 7.07 12.38
C GLU A 74 26.69 8.05 12.08
N SER A 75 25.97 7.84 10.98
CA SER A 75 24.78 8.62 10.66
C SER A 75 23.63 7.76 10.16
N ILE A 76 22.42 8.17 10.48
CA ILE A 76 21.17 7.56 9.98
C ILE A 76 20.31 8.70 9.42
N LEU A 77 19.92 8.56 8.13
CA LEU A 77 18.85 9.34 7.56
C LEU A 77 17.52 8.73 7.98
N VAL A 78 16.60 9.56 8.44
CA VAL A 78 15.22 9.18 8.77
C VAL A 78 14.31 10.00 7.88
N ASP A 79 13.63 9.36 6.95
CA ASP A 79 12.70 9.98 6.00
C ASP A 79 11.29 9.42 6.23
N VAL A 80 10.34 10.33 6.43
CA VAL A 80 8.94 10.03 6.73
C VAL A 80 8.08 10.60 5.61
N PHE A 81 7.46 9.72 4.85
CA PHE A 81 6.57 10.05 3.74
C PHE A 81 5.12 9.92 4.20
N GLU A 82 4.36 10.99 4.09
CA GLU A 82 2.92 11.00 4.33
C GLU A 82 2.19 10.74 3.01
N MET A 83 1.33 9.74 3.00
CA MET A 83 0.49 9.35 1.88
C MET A 83 -0.96 9.75 2.14
N THR A 84 -1.80 9.72 1.14
CA THR A 84 -3.24 10.06 1.27
C THR A 84 -3.98 9.12 2.22
N ASP A 85 -3.58 7.86 2.31
CA ASP A 85 -4.21 6.85 3.16
C ASP A 85 -3.26 5.67 3.48
N ALA A 86 -3.72 4.81 4.38
CA ALA A 86 -2.95 3.66 4.87
C ALA A 86 -2.64 2.61 3.78
N ASP A 87 -3.55 2.40 2.84
CA ASP A 87 -3.34 1.43 1.75
C ASP A 87 -2.30 1.97 0.76
N SER A 88 -2.25 3.29 0.53
CA SER A 88 -1.21 3.98 -0.23
C SER A 88 0.17 3.82 0.42
N ALA A 89 0.27 4.03 1.73
CA ALA A 89 1.52 3.82 2.47
C ALA A 89 1.99 2.36 2.40
N TYR A 90 1.06 1.40 2.52
CA TYR A 90 1.36 -0.02 2.32
C TYR A 90 1.80 -0.32 0.88
N GLY A 91 1.19 0.34 -0.10
CA GLY A 91 1.56 0.23 -1.52
C GLY A 91 3.00 0.67 -1.78
N VAL A 92 3.39 1.85 -1.29
CA VAL A 92 4.79 2.34 -1.38
C VAL A 92 5.74 1.39 -0.65
N PHE A 93 5.39 0.92 0.54
CA PHE A 93 6.19 -0.06 1.28
C PHE A 93 6.44 -1.32 0.45
N THR A 94 5.39 -1.92 -0.13
CA THR A 94 5.52 -3.15 -0.92
C THR A 94 6.21 -2.94 -2.27
N ALA A 95 6.21 -1.72 -2.81
CA ALA A 95 6.98 -1.37 -4.01
C ALA A 95 8.49 -1.24 -3.74
N ASN A 96 8.89 -0.95 -2.49
CA ASN A 96 10.28 -0.69 -2.09
C ASN A 96 10.94 -1.82 -1.29
N LEU A 97 10.20 -2.84 -0.87
CA LEU A 97 10.74 -3.96 -0.09
C LEU A 97 11.68 -4.85 -0.94
N ASP A 98 12.56 -5.55 -0.26
CA ASP A 98 13.32 -6.65 -0.86
C ASP A 98 12.44 -7.91 -0.87
N PRO A 99 12.03 -8.42 -2.05
CA PRO A 99 11.14 -9.56 -2.13
C PRO A 99 11.75 -10.89 -1.65
N SER A 100 13.06 -10.95 -1.49
CA SER A 100 13.78 -12.13 -0.98
C SER A 100 13.74 -12.23 0.55
N LEU A 101 13.34 -11.15 1.26
CA LEU A 101 13.33 -11.08 2.70
C LEU A 101 11.90 -11.08 3.26
N PRO A 102 11.67 -11.70 4.43
CA PRO A 102 10.35 -11.72 5.03
C PRO A 102 9.93 -10.33 5.54
N ILE A 103 8.63 -10.06 5.47
CA ILE A 103 8.02 -8.89 6.10
C ILE A 103 7.95 -9.14 7.61
N GLN A 104 8.45 -8.19 8.40
CA GLN A 104 8.46 -8.22 9.86
C GLN A 104 7.21 -7.51 10.41
N LYS A 105 6.80 -7.87 11.63
CA LYS A 105 5.68 -7.24 12.35
C LYS A 105 6.11 -5.90 12.95
N VAL A 106 6.13 -4.87 12.12
CA VAL A 106 6.37 -3.47 12.46
C VAL A 106 5.31 -2.65 11.76
N GLY A 107 4.44 -1.99 12.52
CA GLY A 107 3.28 -1.32 11.93
C GLY A 107 2.45 -2.28 11.08
N MET A 108 2.08 -1.86 9.86
CA MET A 108 1.40 -2.69 8.87
C MET A 108 2.36 -3.68 8.15
N GLY A 109 3.65 -3.41 8.22
CA GLY A 109 4.73 -4.23 7.67
C GLY A 109 6.05 -3.47 7.69
N GLY A 110 7.17 -4.20 7.85
CA GLY A 110 8.51 -3.61 7.84
C GLY A 110 9.58 -4.59 7.42
N GLN A 111 10.75 -4.04 7.05
CA GLN A 111 11.99 -4.79 6.82
C GLN A 111 13.15 -4.02 7.43
N ILE A 112 14.03 -4.71 8.16
CA ILE A 112 15.24 -4.14 8.73
C ILE A 112 16.43 -4.93 8.19
N MET A 113 17.28 -4.25 7.45
CA MET A 113 18.44 -4.77 6.75
C MET A 113 19.72 -4.11 7.30
N PRO A 114 20.94 -4.60 6.99
CA PRO A 114 22.18 -4.06 7.56
C PRO A 114 22.42 -2.57 7.33
N ARG A 115 21.92 -2.00 6.23
CA ARG A 115 22.19 -0.60 5.83
C ARG A 115 20.95 0.25 5.66
N ARG A 116 19.76 -0.35 5.69
CA ARG A 116 18.49 0.37 5.60
C ARG A 116 17.39 -0.35 6.37
N ALA A 117 16.39 0.42 6.78
CA ALA A 117 15.14 -0.14 7.25
C ALA A 117 13.99 0.60 6.60
N LEU A 118 12.87 -0.07 6.43
CA LEU A 118 11.64 0.53 5.93
C LEU A 118 10.44 -0.12 6.62
N PHE A 119 9.42 0.68 6.88
CA PHE A 119 8.15 0.19 7.41
C PHE A 119 7.00 1.15 7.05
N CYS A 120 5.77 0.68 7.20
CA CYS A 120 4.60 1.53 7.07
C CYS A 120 3.65 1.36 8.27
N LYS A 121 3.01 2.45 8.67
CA LYS A 121 1.99 2.47 9.71
C LYS A 121 1.00 3.58 9.42
N ASP A 122 -0.30 3.25 9.42
CA ASP A 122 -1.33 4.16 8.97
C ASP A 122 -0.96 4.77 7.59
N LYS A 123 -1.12 6.06 7.39
CA LYS A 123 -0.77 6.76 6.15
C LYS A 123 0.74 7.10 5.99
N TYR A 124 1.59 6.62 6.88
CA TYR A 124 3.02 6.92 6.85
C TYR A 124 3.84 5.75 6.35
N TYR A 125 4.72 6.03 5.39
CA TYR A 125 5.83 5.17 5.00
C TYR A 125 7.13 5.78 5.51
N VAL A 126 7.94 4.99 6.19
CA VAL A 126 9.20 5.44 6.81
C VAL A 126 10.36 4.66 6.22
N GLN A 127 11.38 5.38 5.82
CA GLN A 127 12.63 4.82 5.33
C GLN A 127 13.80 5.35 6.15
N LEU A 128 14.71 4.44 6.51
CA LEU A 128 15.96 4.77 7.19
C LEU A 128 17.14 4.26 6.36
N ALA A 129 18.18 5.08 6.24
CA ALA A 129 19.43 4.71 5.58
C ALA A 129 20.62 4.98 6.49
N ALA A 130 21.49 4.01 6.67
CA ALA A 130 22.64 4.09 7.57
C ALA A 130 23.96 4.32 6.81
N ASN A 131 24.83 5.14 7.39
CA ASN A 131 26.20 5.37 6.93
C ASN A 131 27.15 5.41 8.15
N PRO A 132 28.21 4.56 8.19
CA PRO A 132 28.58 3.54 7.19
C PRO A 132 27.54 2.42 7.10
N GLU A 133 27.51 1.72 5.99
CA GLU A 133 26.50 0.67 5.69
C GLU A 133 26.64 -0.62 6.53
N LYS A 134 27.68 -0.73 7.35
CA LYS A 134 27.98 -1.92 8.15
C LYS A 134 27.86 -1.61 9.64
N GLY A 135 27.35 -2.58 10.40
CA GLY A 135 27.28 -2.50 11.87
C GLY A 135 26.06 -1.76 12.43
N GLN A 136 25.20 -1.18 11.59
CA GLN A 136 24.13 -0.28 12.01
C GLN A 136 22.81 -0.97 12.38
N MET A 137 22.74 -2.28 12.36
CA MET A 137 21.50 -3.03 12.58
C MET A 137 20.83 -2.70 13.95
N ALA A 138 21.64 -2.52 14.99
CA ALA A 138 21.13 -2.21 16.33
C ALA A 138 20.50 -0.81 16.38
N ALA A 139 21.17 0.17 15.79
CA ALA A 139 20.67 1.54 15.70
C ALA A 139 19.40 1.63 14.83
N LEU A 140 19.41 1.01 13.65
CA LEU A 140 18.22 0.93 12.78
C LEU A 140 17.02 0.31 13.50
N ARG A 141 17.22 -0.78 14.26
CA ARG A 141 16.16 -1.39 15.07
C ARG A 141 15.64 -0.46 16.16
N ALA A 142 16.54 0.30 16.81
CA ALA A 142 16.14 1.26 17.84
C ALA A 142 15.30 2.39 17.24
N PHE A 143 15.74 3.02 16.14
CA PHE A 143 14.99 4.05 15.46
C PHE A 143 13.63 3.56 14.96
N VAL A 144 13.57 2.40 14.30
CA VAL A 144 12.31 1.80 13.82
C VAL A 144 11.33 1.61 14.96
N ARG A 145 11.77 1.04 16.09
CA ARG A 145 10.92 0.79 17.25
C ARG A 145 10.36 2.07 17.85
N GLU A 146 11.17 3.11 18.00
CA GLU A 146 10.73 4.36 18.62
C GLU A 146 9.88 5.20 17.64
N ALA A 147 10.23 5.24 16.35
CA ALA A 147 9.42 5.87 15.32
C ALA A 147 8.04 5.19 15.18
N GLU A 148 7.99 3.85 15.19
CA GLU A 148 6.74 3.09 15.12
C GLU A 148 5.78 3.44 16.26
N LYS A 149 6.29 3.60 17.49
CA LYS A 149 5.48 3.99 18.65
C LYS A 149 4.87 5.39 18.52
N ARG A 150 5.56 6.33 17.87
CA ARG A 150 5.11 7.72 17.72
C ARG A 150 4.09 7.90 16.60
N ILE A 151 4.07 7.02 15.60
CA ILE A 151 3.05 7.08 14.54
C ILE A 151 1.73 6.55 15.10
N PRO A 152 0.68 7.38 15.19
CA PRO A 152 -0.65 6.93 15.59
C PRO A 152 -1.34 6.14 14.46
N GLY A 153 -2.47 5.51 14.78
CA GLY A 153 -3.36 4.92 13.79
C GLY A 153 -3.11 3.44 13.53
N ARG A 154 -3.46 3.02 12.31
CA ARG A 154 -3.60 1.63 11.92
C ARG A 154 -2.26 0.89 11.84
N SER A 155 -2.15 -0.24 12.55
CA SER A 155 -1.00 -1.16 12.49
C SER A 155 -1.33 -2.49 11.79
N LEU A 156 -2.59 -2.73 11.40
CA LEU A 156 -2.98 -3.91 10.65
C LEU A 156 -2.84 -3.67 9.16
N PRO A 157 -2.30 -4.63 8.40
CA PRO A 157 -2.23 -4.54 6.94
C PRO A 157 -3.60 -4.30 6.30
N PRO A 158 -3.67 -3.88 5.01
CA PRO A 158 -4.92 -3.76 4.28
C PRO A 158 -5.79 -5.01 4.37
N ALA A 159 -7.08 -4.84 4.65
CA ALA A 159 -8.01 -5.96 4.77
C ALA A 159 -8.09 -6.79 3.47
N ALA A 160 -7.87 -6.15 2.33
CA ALA A 160 -7.85 -6.79 1.02
C ALA A 160 -6.82 -7.92 0.89
N LEU A 161 -5.76 -7.92 1.70
CA LEU A 161 -4.77 -9.00 1.67
C LEU A 161 -5.37 -10.34 2.09
N SER A 162 -6.36 -10.34 2.97
CA SER A 162 -7.04 -11.55 3.43
C SER A 162 -8.08 -12.11 2.46
N TRP A 163 -8.39 -11.37 1.38
CA TRP A 163 -9.34 -11.84 0.37
C TRP A 163 -8.71 -12.80 -0.64
N PHE A 164 -7.40 -12.81 -0.75
CA PHE A 164 -6.68 -13.68 -1.68
C PHE A 164 -6.44 -15.07 -1.08
N PRO A 165 -6.85 -16.16 -1.76
CA PRO A 165 -6.51 -17.51 -1.34
C PRO A 165 -5.00 -17.66 -1.07
N THR A 166 -4.64 -18.30 0.02
CA THR A 166 -3.23 -18.36 0.47
C THR A 166 -2.43 -19.50 -0.16
N GLU A 167 -3.08 -20.46 -0.78
CA GLU A 167 -2.40 -21.58 -1.42
C GLU A 167 -1.56 -21.09 -2.61
N LYS A 168 -0.25 -21.34 -2.57
CA LYS A 168 0.73 -20.94 -3.59
C LYS A 168 0.80 -19.42 -3.83
N LEU A 169 0.33 -18.62 -2.88
CA LEU A 169 0.44 -17.17 -2.90
C LEU A 169 1.88 -16.75 -2.66
N ALA A 170 2.47 -16.04 -3.62
CA ALA A 170 3.83 -15.53 -3.52
C ALA A 170 3.88 -14.11 -2.93
N SER A 171 3.00 -13.21 -3.38
CA SER A 171 2.94 -11.82 -2.91
C SER A 171 1.60 -11.16 -3.23
N VAL A 172 1.25 -10.13 -2.44
CA VAL A 172 0.14 -9.21 -2.73
C VAL A 172 0.67 -7.78 -2.69
N ARG A 173 0.37 -7.00 -3.72
CA ARG A 173 0.78 -5.59 -3.84
C ARG A 173 -0.40 -4.71 -4.21
N LEU A 174 -0.42 -3.48 -3.72
CA LEU A 174 -1.29 -2.44 -4.27
C LEU A 174 -0.63 -1.90 -5.55
N ILE A 175 -1.36 -1.89 -6.65
CA ILE A 175 -0.97 -1.26 -7.92
C ILE A 175 -1.77 0.03 -8.05
N PRO A 176 -1.13 1.20 -8.13
CA PRO A 176 -1.84 2.49 -8.07
C PRO A 176 -2.61 2.80 -9.36
N GLU A 177 -2.15 2.30 -10.51
CA GLU A 177 -2.74 2.55 -11.81
C GLU A 177 -2.61 1.33 -12.73
N SER A 178 -3.54 1.20 -13.66
CA SER A 178 -3.48 0.21 -14.74
C SER A 178 -3.24 -1.23 -14.26
N VAL A 179 -4.08 -1.69 -13.32
CA VAL A 179 -4.04 -3.07 -12.80
C VAL A 179 -4.03 -4.05 -13.97
N LEU A 180 -3.07 -4.98 -13.98
CA LEU A 180 -2.78 -5.88 -15.10
C LEU A 180 -2.54 -5.17 -16.45
N GLY A 181 -2.06 -3.93 -16.46
CA GLY A 181 -1.91 -3.12 -17.67
C GLY A 181 -3.23 -2.56 -18.23
N LEU A 182 -4.34 -2.77 -17.54
CA LEU A 182 -5.66 -2.32 -17.97
C LEU A 182 -5.99 -0.95 -17.38
N ARG A 183 -5.95 0.11 -18.19
CA ARG A 183 -6.22 1.51 -17.77
C ARG A 183 -7.61 1.73 -17.18
N LEU A 184 -8.56 0.83 -17.45
CA LEU A 184 -9.91 0.85 -16.86
C LEU A 184 -9.91 0.41 -15.39
N LEU A 185 -8.94 -0.39 -14.98
CA LEU A 185 -8.75 -0.86 -13.62
C LEU A 185 -7.73 0.04 -12.91
N LYS A 186 -8.23 1.05 -12.23
CA LYS A 186 -7.41 1.97 -11.44
C LYS A 186 -7.22 1.36 -10.05
N ARG A 187 -6.14 1.68 -9.41
CA ARG A 187 -5.83 1.33 -8.04
C ARG A 187 -6.48 0.01 -7.53
N GLY A 188 -5.71 -1.07 -7.51
CA GLY A 188 -6.19 -2.37 -7.07
C GLY A 188 -5.09 -3.23 -6.46
N PHE A 189 -5.49 -4.21 -5.66
CA PHE A 189 -4.58 -5.20 -5.12
C PHE A 189 -4.38 -6.30 -6.15
N VAL A 190 -3.12 -6.68 -6.37
CA VAL A 190 -2.72 -7.76 -7.27
C VAL A 190 -1.95 -8.80 -6.46
N ALA A 191 -2.42 -10.03 -6.52
CA ALA A 191 -1.78 -11.20 -5.92
C ALA A 191 -1.09 -12.03 -7.01
N HIS A 192 0.17 -12.34 -6.79
CA HIS A 192 0.94 -13.22 -7.65
C HIS A 192 0.97 -14.62 -7.06
N TYR A 193 0.66 -15.60 -7.89
CA TYR A 193 0.68 -17.03 -7.57
C TYR A 193 1.76 -17.74 -8.39
N GLU A 194 2.02 -18.99 -8.07
CA GLU A 194 2.86 -19.86 -8.91
C GLU A 194 2.32 -19.95 -10.35
N LEU A 195 1.01 -20.00 -10.49
CA LEU A 195 0.29 -19.92 -11.76
C LEU A 195 -0.73 -18.77 -11.70
N GLY A 196 -0.57 -17.80 -12.58
CA GLY A 196 -1.51 -16.70 -12.75
C GLY A 196 -1.40 -15.59 -11.73
N GLN A 197 -2.30 -14.64 -11.87
CA GLN A 197 -2.43 -13.45 -11.04
C GLN A 197 -3.89 -13.19 -10.71
N ALA A 198 -4.20 -12.98 -9.44
CA ALA A 198 -5.50 -12.47 -9.02
C ALA A 198 -5.45 -10.97 -8.84
N PHE A 199 -6.58 -10.31 -8.98
CA PHE A 199 -6.70 -8.88 -8.66
C PHE A 199 -8.06 -8.55 -8.06
N VAL A 200 -8.09 -7.46 -7.27
CA VAL A 200 -9.32 -6.86 -6.76
C VAL A 200 -9.19 -5.34 -6.80
N VAL A 201 -10.15 -4.69 -7.45
CA VAL A 201 -10.34 -3.24 -7.49
C VAL A 201 -11.61 -2.89 -6.73
N ILE A 202 -11.56 -1.83 -5.92
CA ILE A 202 -12.70 -1.36 -5.13
C ILE A 202 -13.24 -0.09 -5.81
N GLU A 203 -14.40 -0.18 -6.41
CA GLU A 203 -15.07 0.93 -7.05
C GLU A 203 -15.87 1.79 -6.04
N ALA A 204 -16.24 2.99 -6.46
CA ALA A 204 -17.02 3.91 -5.62
C ALA A 204 -18.40 3.35 -5.30
N SER A 205 -19.04 2.66 -6.25
CA SER A 205 -20.36 2.06 -6.09
C SER A 205 -20.51 0.79 -6.94
N PRO A 206 -21.57 -0.03 -6.70
CA PRO A 206 -21.92 -1.17 -7.56
C PRO A 206 -22.19 -0.77 -9.01
N GLU A 207 -22.77 0.41 -9.25
CA GLU A 207 -23.07 0.93 -10.59
C GLU A 207 -21.77 1.29 -11.33
N SER A 208 -20.79 1.91 -10.63
CA SER A 208 -19.45 2.16 -11.19
C SER A 208 -18.77 0.86 -11.57
N ALA A 209 -18.82 -0.14 -10.69
CA ALA A 209 -18.26 -1.46 -10.96
C ALA A 209 -18.91 -2.15 -12.17
N ALA A 210 -20.25 -2.08 -12.30
CA ALA A 210 -20.98 -2.62 -13.45
C ALA A 210 -20.56 -1.92 -14.76
N ALA A 211 -20.41 -0.60 -14.74
CA ALA A 211 -19.97 0.17 -15.89
C ALA A 211 -18.53 -0.19 -16.31
N VAL A 212 -17.62 -0.37 -15.35
CA VAL A 212 -16.23 -0.80 -15.62
C VAL A 212 -16.22 -2.22 -16.19
N LEU A 213 -16.96 -3.17 -15.60
CA LEU A 213 -17.04 -4.55 -16.09
C LEU A 213 -17.55 -4.61 -17.54
N SER A 214 -18.59 -3.83 -17.86
CA SER A 214 -19.15 -3.74 -19.22
C SER A 214 -18.12 -3.25 -20.23
N LYS A 215 -17.36 -2.18 -19.90
CA LYS A 215 -16.28 -1.67 -20.76
C LYS A 215 -15.14 -2.67 -20.92
N LEU A 216 -14.79 -3.41 -19.88
CA LEU A 216 -13.77 -4.48 -19.97
C LEU A 216 -14.24 -5.60 -20.91
N ARG A 217 -15.49 -6.06 -20.77
CA ARG A 217 -16.06 -7.06 -21.69
C ARG A 217 -16.00 -6.61 -23.14
N GLN A 218 -16.37 -5.36 -23.43
CA GLN A 218 -16.31 -4.80 -24.79
C GLN A 218 -14.86 -4.78 -25.34
N ARG A 219 -13.87 -4.47 -24.47
CA ARG A 219 -12.46 -4.45 -24.87
C ARG A 219 -11.97 -5.82 -25.36
N PHE A 220 -12.42 -6.91 -24.74
CA PHE A 220 -11.95 -8.25 -25.04
C PHE A 220 -12.74 -8.96 -26.18
N GLY A 221 -13.73 -8.29 -26.77
CA GLY A 221 -14.42 -8.74 -28.00
C GLY A 221 -15.11 -10.11 -27.91
N GLU A 222 -14.35 -11.18 -27.92
CA GLU A 222 -14.83 -12.58 -27.87
C GLU A 222 -15.09 -13.08 -26.44
N ALA A 223 -15.37 -12.19 -25.50
CA ALA A 223 -15.62 -12.56 -24.11
C ALA A 223 -16.94 -13.36 -23.95
N ALA A 224 -16.83 -14.57 -23.41
CA ALA A 224 -17.97 -15.41 -23.10
C ALA A 224 -18.48 -15.15 -21.66
N PRO A 225 -19.79 -15.25 -21.38
CA PRO A 225 -20.31 -15.13 -20.02
C PRO A 225 -19.75 -16.25 -19.12
N ALA A 226 -19.54 -15.95 -17.84
CA ALA A 226 -19.13 -16.89 -16.80
C ALA A 226 -20.05 -16.78 -15.59
N GLN A 227 -20.16 -17.86 -14.81
CA GLN A 227 -21.01 -17.95 -13.61
C GLN A 227 -20.13 -17.73 -12.36
N VAL A 228 -19.80 -16.45 -12.06
CA VAL A 228 -19.03 -16.06 -10.88
C VAL A 228 -19.64 -14.78 -10.30
N ALA A 229 -19.95 -14.80 -9.01
CA ALA A 229 -20.53 -13.69 -8.27
C ALA A 229 -21.78 -13.07 -8.95
N ASP A 230 -21.91 -11.72 -8.99
CA ASP A 230 -23.10 -11.06 -9.55
C ASP A 230 -23.10 -11.08 -11.08
N GLU A 231 -21.94 -10.90 -11.69
CA GLU A 231 -21.74 -10.86 -13.13
C GLU A 231 -20.27 -11.17 -13.45
N ALA A 232 -20.03 -11.97 -14.48
CA ALA A 232 -18.68 -12.29 -14.92
C ALA A 232 -18.59 -12.58 -16.42
N PHE A 233 -17.38 -12.50 -16.94
CA PHE A 233 -17.02 -12.99 -18.25
C PHE A 233 -15.65 -13.67 -18.22
N GLN A 234 -15.41 -14.54 -19.17
CA GLN A 234 -14.12 -15.19 -19.41
C GLN A 234 -13.66 -14.92 -20.84
N ALA A 235 -12.36 -14.84 -21.02
CA ALA A 235 -11.74 -14.63 -22.33
C ALA A 235 -10.33 -15.22 -22.35
N ASP A 236 -9.80 -15.39 -23.56
CA ASP A 236 -8.39 -15.67 -23.79
C ASP A 236 -7.77 -14.46 -24.52
N ASP A 237 -6.69 -13.92 -23.98
CA ASP A 237 -6.02 -12.73 -24.51
C ASP A 237 -4.53 -13.02 -24.69
N GLN A 238 -3.96 -12.52 -25.80
CA GLN A 238 -2.56 -12.80 -26.15
C GLN A 238 -1.55 -12.30 -25.11
N TYR A 239 -1.90 -11.33 -24.24
CA TYR A 239 -1.02 -10.76 -23.21
C TYR A 239 -1.40 -11.19 -21.80
N LEU A 240 -2.68 -11.46 -21.55
CA LEU A 240 -3.20 -11.81 -20.24
C LEU A 240 -3.57 -13.30 -20.13
N GLY A 241 -3.37 -14.07 -21.19
CA GLY A 241 -3.71 -15.50 -21.22
C GLY A 241 -5.19 -15.77 -20.93
N GLY A 242 -5.48 -16.96 -20.45
CA GLY A 242 -6.80 -17.28 -19.95
C GLY A 242 -7.16 -16.42 -18.75
N MET A 243 -8.33 -15.77 -18.80
CA MET A 243 -8.79 -14.90 -17.73
C MET A 243 -10.29 -15.03 -17.46
N CYS A 244 -10.66 -14.69 -16.22
CA CYS A 244 -12.04 -14.49 -15.81
C CYS A 244 -12.11 -13.23 -14.94
N ILE A 245 -12.99 -12.30 -15.30
CA ILE A 245 -13.22 -11.05 -14.58
C ILE A 245 -14.68 -11.01 -14.11
N PHE A 246 -14.90 -10.70 -12.82
CA PHE A 246 -16.20 -10.67 -12.21
C PHE A 246 -16.46 -9.36 -11.44
N ARG A 247 -17.74 -9.09 -11.18
CA ARG A 247 -18.21 -8.08 -10.24
C ARG A 247 -18.91 -8.76 -9.06
N LYS A 248 -18.61 -8.28 -7.84
CA LYS A 248 -19.35 -8.60 -6.62
C LYS A 248 -19.64 -7.30 -5.89
N GLY A 249 -20.88 -6.83 -5.92
CA GLY A 249 -21.22 -5.51 -5.41
C GLY A 249 -20.38 -4.41 -6.09
N ARG A 250 -19.62 -3.68 -5.29
CA ARG A 250 -18.69 -2.63 -5.75
C ARG A 250 -17.28 -3.13 -6.10
N TYR A 251 -17.03 -4.42 -5.96
CA TYR A 251 -15.71 -5.00 -6.24
C TYR A 251 -15.65 -5.54 -7.66
N ILE A 252 -14.54 -5.25 -8.36
CA ILE A 252 -14.13 -5.93 -9.58
C ILE A 252 -12.97 -6.81 -9.22
N GLY A 253 -13.09 -8.11 -9.46
CA GLY A 253 -12.04 -9.07 -9.20
C GLY A 253 -11.86 -10.02 -10.36
N GLY A 254 -10.81 -10.81 -10.32
CA GLY A 254 -10.58 -11.84 -11.33
C GLY A 254 -9.23 -12.51 -11.22
N PHE A 255 -9.04 -13.48 -12.11
CA PHE A 255 -7.77 -14.14 -12.39
C PHE A 255 -7.38 -13.95 -13.84
N ALA A 256 -6.10 -13.81 -14.10
CA ALA A 256 -5.48 -13.69 -15.42
C ALA A 256 -4.15 -14.45 -15.46
N ASN A 257 -3.54 -14.53 -16.63
CA ASN A 257 -2.30 -15.26 -16.90
C ASN A 257 -2.43 -16.76 -16.56
N MET A 258 -3.63 -17.32 -16.75
CA MET A 258 -3.90 -18.74 -16.59
C MET A 258 -3.72 -19.48 -17.92
N PRO A 259 -3.46 -20.80 -17.90
CA PRO A 259 -3.31 -21.59 -19.13
C PRO A 259 -4.55 -21.54 -20.04
N ASN A 260 -5.73 -21.36 -19.47
CA ASN A 260 -6.99 -21.24 -20.21
C ASN A 260 -8.08 -20.53 -19.39
N PRO A 261 -9.16 -20.04 -20.02
CA PRO A 261 -10.25 -19.34 -19.34
C PRO A 261 -11.02 -20.16 -18.31
N LYS A 262 -11.11 -21.49 -18.50
CA LYS A 262 -11.83 -22.36 -17.57
C LYS A 262 -11.13 -22.44 -16.21
N ASP A 263 -9.81 -22.58 -16.22
CA ASP A 263 -9.01 -22.58 -14.98
C ASP A 263 -9.07 -21.20 -14.31
N ALA A 264 -9.00 -20.12 -15.10
CA ALA A 264 -9.19 -18.74 -14.58
C ALA A 264 -10.55 -18.57 -13.91
N THR A 265 -11.63 -19.15 -14.50
CA THR A 265 -12.98 -19.07 -13.94
C THR A 265 -13.09 -19.80 -12.59
N ALA A 266 -12.48 -20.99 -12.47
CA ALA A 266 -12.47 -21.73 -11.22
C ALA A 266 -11.76 -20.97 -10.09
N GLN A 267 -10.60 -20.38 -10.40
CA GLN A 267 -9.85 -19.55 -9.44
C GLN A 267 -10.57 -18.23 -9.09
N ALA A 268 -11.23 -17.61 -10.07
CA ALA A 268 -12.03 -16.39 -9.85
C ALA A 268 -13.24 -16.67 -8.94
N ALA A 269 -13.88 -17.84 -9.06
CA ALA A 269 -14.96 -18.25 -8.17
C ALA A 269 -14.48 -18.39 -6.72
N SER A 270 -13.34 -19.05 -6.51
CA SER A 270 -12.71 -19.14 -5.18
C SER A 270 -12.37 -17.75 -4.60
N LEU A 271 -11.78 -16.86 -5.40
CA LEU A 271 -11.51 -15.48 -4.97
C LEU A 271 -12.79 -14.74 -4.56
N ALA A 272 -13.87 -14.90 -5.32
CA ALA A 272 -15.15 -14.23 -5.06
C ALA A 272 -15.77 -14.63 -3.71
N GLU A 273 -15.54 -15.86 -3.23
CA GLU A 273 -16.01 -16.33 -1.93
C GLU A 273 -15.37 -15.55 -0.76
N HIS A 274 -14.12 -15.13 -0.91
CA HIS A 274 -13.35 -14.42 0.13
C HIS A 274 -13.59 -12.90 0.15
N ILE A 275 -14.10 -12.32 -0.94
CA ILE A 275 -14.43 -10.90 -1.00
C ILE A 275 -15.71 -10.65 -0.20
N PRO A 276 -15.76 -9.61 0.67
CA PRO A 276 -16.94 -9.30 1.48
C PRO A 276 -18.21 -9.17 0.63
N GLY A 277 -19.31 -9.74 1.11
CA GLY A 277 -20.65 -9.37 0.65
C GLY A 277 -20.99 -7.94 1.09
N MET A 278 -21.93 -7.30 0.40
CA MET A 278 -22.54 -6.06 0.88
C MET A 278 -23.48 -6.36 2.04
#